data_c03f896cfbc5bb0d296d10b75097f007
#
_entry.id   c03f896cfbc5bb0d296d10b75097f007
#
_cell.length_a   1.000
_cell.length_b   1.000
_cell.length_c   1.000
_cell.angle_alpha   90.00
_cell.angle_beta   90.00
_cell.angle_gamma   90.00
#
_symmetry.space_group_name_H-M   'P 1'
#
loop_
_entity.id
_entity.type
_entity.pdbx_description
1 polymer ?
#
loop_
_entity_poly.entity_id
_entity_poly.type
_entity_poly.pdbx_seq_one_letter_code
_entity_poly.pdbx_strand_id
1 'polypeptide(L)' 'VSRTLTYAIEIAVGAACLGAAAGAWGRARWLGAVLVVAGATAVGHGVVALAG' A
#
# COMPACT_ATOMS: atom_id res chain seq x y z
N VAL A 1 -15.11 10.03 12.94
CA VAL A 1 -13.76 9.81 12.43
C VAL A 1 -13.63 10.48 11.07
N SER A 2 -12.57 11.20 10.88
CA SER A 2 -12.33 11.91 9.63
C SER A 2 -12.02 10.93 8.50
N ARG A 3 -12.64 11.13 7.34
CA ARG A 3 -12.32 10.35 6.14
C ARG A 3 -10.86 10.54 5.73
N THR A 4 -10.37 11.76 5.86
CA THR A 4 -8.98 12.07 5.54
C THR A 4 -8.03 11.21 6.38
N LEU A 5 -8.31 11.07 7.67
CA LEU A 5 -7.50 10.23 8.55
C LEU A 5 -7.55 8.77 8.12
N THR A 6 -8.73 8.26 7.78
CA THR A 6 -8.88 6.88 7.32
C THR A 6 -8.08 6.63 6.05
N TYR A 7 -8.17 7.52 5.07
CA TYR A 7 -7.43 7.37 3.82
C TYR A 7 -5.93 7.56 4.02
N ALA A 8 -5.53 8.46 4.92
CA ALA A 8 -4.12 8.64 5.25
C ALA A 8 -3.53 7.36 5.85
N ILE A 9 -4.26 6.70 6.75
CA ILE A 9 -3.84 5.42 7.31
C ILE A 9 -3.74 4.35 6.22
N GLU A 10 -4.71 4.31 5.33
CA GLU A 10 -4.73 3.36 4.21
C GLU A 10 -3.50 3.54 3.31
N ILE A 11 -3.17 4.77 2.98
CA ILE A 11 -1.98 5.09 2.18
C ILE A 11 -0.71 4.69 2.94
N ALA A 12 -0.65 4.96 4.23
CA ALA A 12 0.50 4.60 5.06
C ALA A 12 0.69 3.07 5.10
N VAL A 13 -0.38 2.32 5.24
CA VAL A 13 -0.34 0.85 5.21
C VAL A 13 0.13 0.35 3.86
N GLY A 14 -0.39 0.95 2.77
CA GLY A 14 0.03 0.60 1.41
C GLY A 14 1.52 0.86 1.19
N ALA A 15 2.02 2.01 1.66
CA ALA A 15 3.43 2.35 1.57
C ALA A 15 4.30 1.38 2.38
N ALA A 16 3.84 0.99 3.57
CA ALA A 16 4.52 -0.01 4.39
C ALA A 16 4.58 -1.36 3.68
N CYS A 17 3.50 -1.77 3.03
CA CYS A 17 3.47 -3.00 2.24
C CYS A 17 4.47 -2.95 1.08
N LEU A 18 4.57 -1.82 0.39
CA LEU A 18 5.53 -1.65 -0.69
C LEU A 18 6.97 -1.72 -0.17
N GLY A 19 7.25 -1.12 0.99
CA GLY A 19 8.55 -1.22 1.63
C GLY A 19 8.89 -2.66 2.02
N ALA A 20 7.93 -3.37 2.59
CA ALA A 20 8.08 -4.78 2.93
C ALA A 20 8.31 -5.64 1.67
N ALA A 21 7.65 -5.32 0.57
CA ALA A 21 7.84 -5.99 -0.71
C ALA A 21 9.28 -5.85 -1.20
N ALA A 22 9.84 -4.65 -1.09
CA ALA A 22 11.22 -4.41 -1.47
C ALA A 22 12.19 -5.26 -0.64
N GLY A 23 11.93 -5.38 0.67
CA GLY A 23 12.74 -6.21 1.55
C GLY A 23 12.58 -7.71 1.30
N ALA A 24 11.39 -8.15 0.90
CA ALA A 24 11.10 -9.56 0.67
C ALA A 24 11.49 -10.03 -0.73
N TRP A 25 11.71 -9.13 -1.68
CA TRP A 25 11.92 -9.48 -3.08
C TRP A 25 13.07 -10.45 -3.30
N GLY A 26 14.16 -10.27 -2.56
CA GLY A 26 15.32 -11.14 -2.65
C GLY A 26 15.13 -12.53 -2.03
N ARG A 27 14.14 -12.69 -1.14
CA ARG A 27 13.87 -13.94 -0.43
C ARG A 27 12.77 -14.76 -1.09
N ALA A 28 11.69 -14.09 -1.46
CA ALA A 28 10.52 -14.74 -2.03
C ALA A 28 9.84 -13.77 -2.98
N ARG A 29 10.11 -13.90 -4.26
CA ARG A 29 9.57 -13.00 -5.29
C ARG A 29 8.05 -13.00 -5.32
N TRP A 30 7.42 -14.15 -5.10
CA TRP A 30 5.98 -14.22 -5.11
C TRP A 30 5.35 -13.42 -3.96
N LEU A 31 5.98 -13.45 -2.77
CA LEU A 31 5.55 -12.61 -1.64
C LEU A 31 5.73 -11.14 -1.96
N GLY A 32 6.87 -10.76 -2.53
CA GLY A 32 7.11 -9.40 -2.97
C GLY A 32 6.08 -8.94 -3.97
N ALA A 33 5.75 -9.78 -4.96
CA ALA A 33 4.74 -9.46 -5.96
C ALA A 33 3.36 -9.25 -5.34
N VAL A 34 2.95 -10.12 -4.42
CA VAL A 34 1.67 -9.99 -3.71
C VAL A 34 1.63 -8.70 -2.91
N LEU A 35 2.70 -8.39 -2.19
CA LEU A 35 2.80 -7.17 -1.39
C LEU A 35 2.78 -5.92 -2.27
N VAL A 36 3.44 -5.93 -3.41
CA VAL A 36 3.43 -4.82 -4.36
C VAL A 36 2.01 -4.58 -4.87
N VAL A 37 1.32 -5.63 -5.29
CA VAL A 37 -0.05 -5.51 -5.79
C VAL A 37 -0.97 -4.98 -4.69
N ALA A 38 -0.88 -5.53 -3.50
CA ALA A 38 -1.71 -5.09 -2.37
C ALA A 38 -1.40 -3.64 -1.99
N GLY A 39 -0.12 -3.29 -1.87
CA GLY A 39 0.30 -1.93 -1.51
C GLY A 39 -0.08 -0.92 -2.58
N ALA A 40 0.16 -1.22 -3.84
CA ALA A 40 -0.19 -0.33 -4.94
C ALA A 40 -1.70 -0.10 -5.04
N THR A 41 -2.50 -1.16 -4.82
CA THR A 41 -3.96 -1.06 -4.81
C THR A 41 -4.42 -0.17 -3.66
N ALA A 42 -3.89 -0.38 -2.47
CA ALA A 42 -4.25 0.41 -1.29
C ALA A 42 -3.89 1.88 -1.47
N VAL A 43 -2.67 2.17 -1.92
CA VAL A 43 -2.20 3.54 -2.16
C VAL A 43 -3.04 4.20 -3.27
N GLY A 44 -3.24 3.50 -4.37
CA GLY A 44 -4.03 4.02 -5.49
C GLY A 44 -5.46 4.34 -5.09
N HIS A 45 -6.09 3.43 -4.35
CA HIS A 45 -7.45 3.63 -3.85
C HIS A 45 -7.52 4.83 -2.90
N GLY A 46 -6.58 4.93 -1.96
CA GLY A 46 -6.55 6.05 -1.02
C GLY A 46 -6.33 7.38 -1.70
N VAL A 47 -5.40 7.45 -2.66
CA VAL A 47 -5.13 8.68 -3.42
C VAL A 47 -6.35 9.09 -4.24
N VAL A 48 -6.97 8.17 -4.95
CA VAL A 48 -8.17 8.46 -5.75
C VAL A 48 -9.32 8.93 -4.86
N ALA A 49 -9.50 8.30 -3.71
CA ALA A 49 -10.54 8.68 -2.77
C ALA A 49 -10.32 10.09 -2.22
N LEU A 50 -9.07 10.47 -1.94
CA LEU A 50 -8.75 11.82 -1.48
C LEU A 50 -8.85 12.86 -2.59
N ALA A 51 -8.48 12.50 -3.81
CA ALA A 51 -8.53 13.39 -4.96
C ALA A 51 -9.95 13.56 -5.51
N GLY A 52 -10.75 12.53 -5.39
CA GLY A 52 -12.10 12.50 -5.91
C GLY A 52 -13.13 12.95 -4.93
#